data_575de89a13e655044c99c8536854e627
#
_entry.id   575de89a13e655044c99c8536854e627
#
_cell.length_a   1.000
_cell.length_b   1.000
_cell.length_c   1.000
_cell.angle_alpha   90.00
_cell.angle_beta   90.00
_cell.angle_gamma   90.00
#
_symmetry.space_group_name_H-M   'P 1'
#
loop_
_entity.id
_entity.type
_entity.pdbx_description
1 polymer ?
#
loop_
_entity_poly.entity_id
_entity_poly.type
_entity_poly.pdbx_seq_one_letter_code
_entity_poly.pdbx_strand_id
1 'polypeptide(L)'
;MREDYSETGDAWNFFTHDHARSRAYRWGEDGIAGISDDKQKLCFALALWNGKDAILKERLFGLTNSQGNHGEDVKEYYFYLDSTPTHSYMKYLYKYPQAAFPYADLVETNHRRTRDEMEYELLDTGVFNDDRYFDVFVEYAKDDAEDILVRITAFNRGPEAAELHLLPTLWFRNDWATWIAESNRAPEQPNLRQIKAAAGTVAVAATHRLLGEFTFSCEGEVPLLFTDNTTNNDRLFPGQ
;
A
#
# COMPACT_ATOMS: atom_id res chain seq x y z
N MET A 1 -5.37 1.47 11.63
CA MET A 1 -4.24 2.39 11.82
C MET A 1 -4.76 3.79 11.71
N ARG A 2 -4.40 4.60 12.64
CA ARG A 2 -4.34 6.01 12.34
C ARG A 2 -3.01 6.26 11.68
N GLU A 3 -3.03 6.82 10.51
CA GLU A 3 -1.83 7.04 9.74
C GLU A 3 -1.36 8.46 9.93
N ASP A 4 -0.08 8.60 10.24
CA ASP A 4 0.53 9.92 10.34
C ASP A 4 0.95 10.41 8.97
N TYR A 5 0.09 11.23 8.40
CA TYR A 5 0.39 12.01 7.20
C TYR A 5 0.21 13.48 7.47
N SER A 6 0.37 13.91 8.72
CA SER A 6 0.37 15.32 9.07
C SER A 6 1.56 16.02 8.43
N GLU A 7 1.40 17.28 8.06
CA GLU A 7 2.51 18.09 7.55
C GLU A 7 3.62 18.27 8.59
N THR A 8 3.27 18.17 9.86
CA THR A 8 4.17 18.35 11.00
C THR A 8 4.91 17.09 11.41
N GLY A 9 4.57 15.92 10.85
CA GLY A 9 5.11 14.64 11.30
C GLY A 9 4.61 14.21 12.67
N ASP A 10 3.48 14.76 13.12
CA ASP A 10 2.85 14.37 14.39
C ASP A 10 2.06 13.08 14.20
N ALA A 11 2.64 11.96 14.59
CA ALA A 11 2.08 10.62 14.49
C ALA A 11 0.72 10.45 15.18
N TRP A 12 0.28 11.46 15.94
CA TRP A 12 -0.96 11.42 16.72
C TRP A 12 -2.07 12.29 16.14
N ASN A 13 -1.86 12.90 14.99
CA ASN A 13 -2.82 13.78 14.33
C ASN A 13 -3.45 13.07 13.12
N PHE A 14 -4.68 12.56 13.24
CA PHE A 14 -5.07 11.35 12.57
C PHE A 14 -6.28 11.43 11.68
N PHE A 15 -6.12 10.85 10.50
CA PHE A 15 -7.23 10.37 9.70
C PHE A 15 -7.53 8.90 10.04
N THR A 16 -8.78 8.49 9.88
CA THR A 16 -9.12 7.07 9.88
C THR A 16 -8.43 6.39 8.70
N HIS A 17 -8.29 5.07 8.73
CA HIS A 17 -7.70 4.32 7.61
C HIS A 17 -8.39 4.62 6.27
N ASP A 18 -9.73 4.73 6.27
CA ASP A 18 -10.49 5.11 5.07
C ASP A 18 -10.14 6.52 4.56
N HIS A 19 -9.97 7.48 5.46
CA HIS A 19 -9.60 8.85 5.09
C HIS A 19 -8.14 8.97 4.66
N ALA A 20 -7.23 8.21 5.28
CA ALA A 20 -5.81 8.24 4.95
C ALA A 20 -5.53 7.94 3.48
N ARG A 21 -6.32 7.06 2.85
CA ARG A 21 -6.27 6.77 1.41
C ARG A 21 -6.53 7.99 0.52
N SER A 22 -7.24 8.99 1.03
CA SER A 22 -7.54 10.23 0.28
C SER A 22 -6.43 11.26 0.37
N ARG A 23 -5.33 10.93 1.03
CA ARG A 23 -4.14 11.79 1.14
C ARG A 23 -3.08 11.39 0.12
N ALA A 24 -2.28 12.36 -0.26
CA ALA A 24 -1.12 12.12 -1.10
C ALA A 24 -0.15 11.13 -0.44
N TYR A 25 0.44 10.22 -1.23
CA TYR A 25 1.50 9.33 -0.78
C TYR A 25 2.80 10.13 -0.59
N ARG A 26 3.24 10.23 0.64
CA ARG A 26 4.44 10.98 1.03
C ARG A 26 5.61 10.11 1.45
N TRP A 27 5.34 8.84 1.75
CA TRP A 27 6.32 7.91 2.30
C TRP A 27 6.49 6.72 1.37
N GLY A 28 7.73 6.27 1.22
CA GLY A 28 8.05 5.14 0.36
C GLY A 28 7.62 3.79 0.94
N GLU A 29 7.46 3.70 2.25
CA GLU A 29 6.94 2.55 2.97
C GLU A 29 5.43 2.37 2.89
N ASP A 30 4.70 3.34 2.33
CA ASP A 30 3.28 3.19 2.07
C ASP A 30 3.04 2.05 1.09
N GLY A 31 2.23 1.10 1.50
CA GLY A 31 1.78 0.01 0.66
C GLY A 31 2.26 -1.37 1.10
N ILE A 32 1.56 -2.39 0.59
CA ILE A 32 1.83 -3.79 0.88
C ILE A 32 3.03 -4.24 0.03
N ALA A 33 4.01 -4.89 0.67
CA ALA A 33 5.26 -5.31 0.04
C ALA A 33 5.99 -4.14 -0.67
N GLY A 34 5.93 -2.94 -0.10
CA GLY A 34 6.48 -1.72 -0.70
C GLY A 34 8.00 -1.76 -0.82
N ILE A 35 8.51 -1.26 -1.94
CA ILE A 35 9.92 -0.97 -2.17
C ILE A 35 10.08 0.43 -2.76
N SER A 36 11.27 1.00 -2.64
CA SER A 36 11.60 2.30 -3.19
C SER A 36 13.10 2.41 -3.49
N ASP A 37 13.49 3.50 -4.16
CA ASP A 37 14.89 3.93 -4.19
C ASP A 37 15.39 4.34 -2.80
N ASP A 38 16.69 4.58 -2.64
CA ASP A 38 17.37 4.92 -1.39
C ASP A 38 16.87 6.22 -0.73
N LYS A 39 16.20 7.08 -1.50
CA LYS A 39 15.61 8.35 -1.06
C LYS A 39 14.09 8.35 -1.01
N GLN A 40 13.49 7.19 -1.23
CA GLN A 40 12.04 7.00 -1.24
C GLN A 40 11.31 7.96 -2.20
N LYS A 41 11.86 8.21 -3.36
CA LYS A 41 11.26 9.11 -4.36
C LYS A 41 10.36 8.38 -5.34
N LEU A 42 10.81 7.26 -5.88
CA LEU A 42 10.02 6.37 -6.71
C LEU A 42 9.68 5.12 -5.90
N CYS A 43 8.40 4.86 -5.77
CA CYS A 43 7.88 3.82 -4.89
C CYS A 43 7.05 2.83 -5.69
N PHE A 44 7.11 1.57 -5.29
CA PHE A 44 6.28 0.50 -5.83
C PHE A 44 5.70 -0.33 -4.68
N ALA A 45 4.42 -0.67 -4.78
CA ALA A 45 3.74 -1.58 -3.85
C ALA A 45 2.60 -2.32 -4.54
N LEU A 46 2.00 -3.27 -3.84
CA LEU A 46 0.82 -3.98 -4.31
C LEU A 46 -0.42 -3.48 -3.60
N ALA A 47 -1.44 -3.09 -4.36
CA ALA A 47 -2.79 -2.94 -3.84
C ALA A 47 -3.66 -4.14 -4.26
N LEU A 48 -4.67 -4.45 -3.45
CA LEU A 48 -5.54 -5.61 -3.61
C LEU A 48 -7.02 -5.23 -3.44
N TRP A 49 -7.89 -5.99 -4.10
CA TRP A 49 -9.33 -5.92 -3.85
C TRP A 49 -10.00 -7.26 -4.13
N ASN A 50 -10.83 -7.71 -3.22
CA ASN A 50 -11.51 -8.99 -3.27
C ASN A 50 -12.99 -8.88 -3.71
N GLY A 51 -13.42 -7.72 -4.22
CA GLY A 51 -14.80 -7.48 -4.61
C GLY A 51 -15.79 -7.30 -3.45
N LYS A 52 -15.38 -7.53 -2.20
CA LYS A 52 -16.23 -7.46 -1.01
C LYS A 52 -15.74 -6.45 0.03
N ASP A 53 -14.44 -6.19 0.06
CA ASP A 53 -13.88 -5.16 0.95
C ASP A 53 -14.46 -3.79 0.57
N ALA A 54 -14.78 -3.00 1.58
CA ALA A 54 -15.34 -1.66 1.38
C ALA A 54 -14.37 -0.68 0.73
N ILE A 55 -13.06 -0.96 0.82
CA ILE A 55 -11.98 -0.13 0.32
C ILE A 55 -10.91 -0.98 -0.37
N LEU A 56 -10.13 -0.37 -1.26
CA LEU A 56 -8.91 -1.01 -1.75
C LEU A 56 -7.95 -1.26 -0.60
N LYS A 57 -7.38 -2.46 -0.54
CA LYS A 57 -6.33 -2.82 0.39
C LYS A 57 -5.00 -2.35 -0.17
N GLU A 58 -4.63 -1.13 0.17
CA GLU A 58 -3.39 -0.49 -0.25
C GLU A 58 -2.33 -0.50 0.83
N ARG A 59 -2.74 -0.57 2.11
CA ARG A 59 -1.89 -0.45 3.29
C ARG A 59 -2.29 -1.47 4.34
N LEU A 60 -1.35 -1.78 5.23
CA LEU A 60 -1.64 -2.59 6.40
C LEU A 60 -2.52 -1.81 7.38
N PHE A 61 -3.52 -2.47 7.92
CA PHE A 61 -4.39 -1.90 8.94
C PHE A 61 -3.84 -2.16 10.34
N GLY A 62 -3.84 -1.14 11.17
CA GLY A 62 -3.43 -1.26 12.56
C GLY A 62 -4.28 -0.36 13.47
N LEU A 63 -4.04 -0.47 14.77
CA LEU A 63 -4.73 0.28 15.81
C LEU A 63 -3.76 1.16 16.59
N THR A 64 -4.23 2.35 16.96
CA THR A 64 -3.52 3.30 17.81
C THR A 64 -4.27 3.52 19.12
N ASN A 65 -3.68 4.29 20.05
CA ASN A 65 -4.24 4.56 21.39
C ASN A 65 -5.68 5.04 21.42
N SER A 66 -6.15 5.73 20.40
CA SER A 66 -7.55 6.22 20.34
C SER A 66 -8.50 5.30 19.59
N GLN A 67 -8.00 4.25 18.96
CA GLN A 67 -8.77 3.21 18.27
C GLN A 67 -8.52 1.83 18.86
N GLY A 68 -7.36 1.63 19.48
CA GLY A 68 -6.97 0.43 20.20
C GLY A 68 -6.60 0.76 21.64
N ASN A 69 -6.23 -0.24 22.39
CA ASN A 69 -5.97 -0.13 23.83
C ASN A 69 -4.49 -0.22 24.19
N HIS A 70 -3.59 -0.58 23.26
CA HIS A 70 -2.19 -0.86 23.53
C HIS A 70 -1.19 -0.01 22.76
N GLY A 71 -1.63 0.96 21.97
CA GLY A 71 -0.80 1.76 21.11
C GLY A 71 -0.93 1.36 19.64
N GLU A 72 0.10 1.58 18.85
CA GLU A 72 0.08 1.18 17.46
C GLU A 72 0.36 -0.32 17.32
N ASP A 73 -0.55 -1.02 16.64
CA ASP A 73 -0.48 -2.45 16.45
C ASP A 73 -1.13 -2.84 15.13
N VAL A 74 -0.38 -3.52 14.27
CA VAL A 74 -0.85 -3.93 12.94
C VAL A 74 -1.67 -5.21 13.07
N LYS A 75 -2.95 -5.12 12.68
CA LYS A 75 -3.92 -6.21 12.72
C LYS A 75 -4.03 -6.92 11.37
N GLU A 76 -2.89 -7.30 10.81
CA GLU A 76 -2.83 -8.02 9.54
C GLU A 76 -1.80 -9.12 9.55
N TYR A 77 -1.96 -10.12 8.67
CA TYR A 77 -1.04 -11.23 8.55
C TYR A 77 -0.18 -11.10 7.31
N TYR A 78 1.06 -10.70 7.52
CA TYR A 78 2.11 -10.61 6.52
C TYR A 78 3.42 -11.15 7.06
N PHE A 79 4.26 -11.63 6.16
CA PHE A 79 5.49 -12.33 6.53
C PHE A 79 6.62 -11.97 5.56
N TYR A 80 7.75 -11.59 6.11
CA TYR A 80 9.01 -11.54 5.38
C TYR A 80 9.60 -12.94 5.35
N LEU A 81 9.52 -13.60 4.20
CA LEU A 81 9.91 -15.02 4.09
C LEU A 81 11.39 -15.19 3.77
N ASP A 82 11.95 -14.28 2.97
CA ASP A 82 13.35 -14.33 2.58
C ASP A 82 13.86 -12.93 2.22
N SER A 83 15.14 -12.68 2.50
CA SER A 83 15.85 -11.49 2.08
C SER A 83 17.35 -11.74 2.10
N THR A 84 18.01 -11.62 0.95
CA THR A 84 19.47 -11.66 0.89
C THR A 84 20.08 -10.40 1.54
N PRO A 85 21.30 -10.48 2.08
CA PRO A 85 21.97 -9.32 2.69
C PRO A 85 22.14 -8.12 1.74
N THR A 86 22.18 -8.38 0.43
CA THR A 86 22.32 -7.35 -0.61
C THR A 86 20.98 -6.88 -1.18
N HIS A 87 19.86 -7.43 -0.67
CA HIS A 87 18.52 -7.25 -1.22
C HIS A 87 18.43 -7.59 -2.71
N SER A 88 19.30 -8.49 -3.19
CA SER A 88 19.24 -9.00 -4.57
C SER A 88 18.05 -9.94 -4.80
N TYR A 89 17.53 -10.51 -3.74
CA TYR A 89 16.27 -11.27 -3.72
C TYR A 89 15.54 -11.01 -2.40
N MET A 90 14.23 -10.81 -2.50
CA MET A 90 13.33 -10.67 -1.34
C MET A 90 12.03 -11.39 -1.64
N LYS A 91 11.43 -11.98 -0.60
CA LYS A 91 10.14 -12.66 -0.70
C LYS A 91 9.24 -12.30 0.46
N TYR A 92 8.03 -11.91 0.12
CA TYR A 92 7.00 -11.47 1.05
C TYR A 92 5.73 -12.30 0.84
N LEU A 93 4.99 -12.55 1.91
CA LEU A 93 3.66 -13.16 1.89
C LEU A 93 2.67 -12.25 2.61
N TYR A 94 1.54 -12.01 1.98
CA TYR A 94 0.39 -11.37 2.61
C TYR A 94 -0.81 -12.32 2.54
N LYS A 95 -1.57 -12.42 3.65
CA LYS A 95 -2.79 -13.21 3.71
C LYS A 95 -4.00 -12.28 3.64
N TYR A 96 -4.75 -12.36 2.53
CA TYR A 96 -5.88 -11.47 2.28
C TYR A 96 -7.21 -12.23 2.38
N PRO A 97 -8.14 -11.83 3.28
CA PRO A 97 -9.45 -12.46 3.38
C PRO A 97 -10.27 -12.38 2.09
N GLN A 98 -11.14 -13.38 1.87
CA GLN A 98 -12.13 -13.36 0.80
C GLN A 98 -13.42 -12.63 1.18
N ALA A 99 -13.63 -12.32 2.44
CA ALA A 99 -14.71 -11.51 2.96
C ALA A 99 -14.31 -10.03 3.04
N ALA A 100 -15.29 -9.15 3.31
CA ALA A 100 -14.99 -7.77 3.69
C ALA A 100 -14.07 -7.75 4.92
N PHE A 101 -13.02 -6.93 4.88
CA PHE A 101 -12.08 -6.83 5.99
C PHE A 101 -12.79 -6.22 7.21
N PRO A 102 -12.66 -6.79 8.40
CA PRO A 102 -13.47 -6.44 9.57
C PRO A 102 -12.93 -5.19 10.32
N TYR A 103 -12.73 -4.06 9.63
CA TYR A 103 -12.17 -2.83 10.21
C TYR A 103 -12.92 -2.35 11.45
N ALA A 104 -14.25 -2.24 11.35
CA ALA A 104 -15.08 -1.72 12.42
C ALA A 104 -15.07 -2.65 13.63
N ASP A 105 -15.18 -3.95 13.43
CA ASP A 105 -15.16 -4.95 14.52
C ASP A 105 -13.84 -4.91 15.29
N LEU A 106 -12.70 -4.85 14.57
CA LEU A 106 -11.39 -4.72 15.19
C LEU A 106 -11.27 -3.43 16.02
N VAL A 107 -11.70 -2.30 15.47
CA VAL A 107 -11.66 -1.01 16.18
C VAL A 107 -12.55 -1.02 17.42
N GLU A 108 -13.82 -1.39 17.26
CA GLU A 108 -14.81 -1.33 18.33
C GLU A 108 -14.53 -2.32 19.45
N THR A 109 -14.10 -3.53 19.11
CA THR A 109 -13.82 -4.56 20.12
C THR A 109 -12.57 -4.21 20.91
N ASN A 110 -11.47 -3.81 20.27
CA ASN A 110 -10.27 -3.39 20.99
C ASN A 110 -10.51 -2.12 21.82
N HIS A 111 -11.30 -1.17 21.31
CA HIS A 111 -11.63 0.03 22.09
C HIS A 111 -12.38 -0.26 23.40
N ARG A 112 -13.17 -1.34 23.44
CA ARG A 112 -13.91 -1.76 24.65
C ARG A 112 -13.07 -2.57 25.63
N ARG A 113 -11.97 -3.20 25.17
CA ARG A 113 -11.11 -4.03 26.01
C ARG A 113 -10.24 -3.20 26.94
N THR A 114 -10.01 -3.74 28.12
CA THR A 114 -9.07 -3.19 29.10
C THR A 114 -7.67 -3.73 28.88
N ARG A 115 -6.69 -3.17 29.59
CA ARG A 115 -5.29 -3.65 29.55
C ARG A 115 -5.10 -5.06 30.13
N ASP A 116 -6.05 -5.54 30.91
CA ASP A 116 -5.99 -6.87 31.52
C ASP A 116 -6.59 -7.95 30.60
N GLU A 117 -7.19 -7.57 29.50
CA GLU A 117 -7.76 -8.47 28.50
C GLU A 117 -6.78 -8.66 27.34
N MET A 118 -6.76 -9.87 26.79
CA MET A 118 -6.02 -10.15 25.54
C MET A 118 -6.53 -9.27 24.41
N GLU A 119 -5.63 -8.81 23.55
CA GLU A 119 -6.02 -8.08 22.36
C GLU A 119 -6.92 -8.91 21.45
N TYR A 120 -7.81 -8.24 20.74
CA TYR A 120 -8.66 -8.85 19.73
C TYR A 120 -7.96 -8.79 18.39
N GLU A 121 -7.59 -9.95 17.87
CA GLU A 121 -6.81 -10.11 16.69
C GLU A 121 -7.68 -10.41 15.46
N LEU A 122 -7.09 -10.25 14.27
CA LEU A 122 -7.79 -10.56 13.02
C LEU A 122 -8.29 -12.02 12.97
N LEU A 123 -7.55 -12.97 13.55
CA LEU A 123 -7.99 -14.37 13.67
C LEU A 123 -9.25 -14.53 14.50
N ASP A 124 -9.42 -13.72 15.56
CA ASP A 124 -10.56 -13.80 16.45
C ASP A 124 -11.87 -13.39 15.77
N THR A 125 -11.79 -12.62 14.69
CA THR A 125 -12.95 -12.21 13.88
C THR A 125 -13.56 -13.36 13.09
N GLY A 126 -12.84 -14.47 12.93
CA GLY A 126 -13.26 -15.60 12.10
C GLY A 126 -13.16 -15.36 10.58
N VAL A 127 -12.57 -14.25 10.14
CA VAL A 127 -12.50 -13.85 8.72
C VAL A 127 -11.72 -14.85 7.86
N PHE A 128 -10.87 -15.69 8.47
CA PHE A 128 -10.11 -16.75 7.81
C PHE A 128 -10.73 -18.16 7.94
N ASN A 129 -11.92 -18.27 8.54
CA ASN A 129 -12.57 -19.57 8.72
C ASN A 129 -12.82 -20.25 7.37
N ASP A 130 -12.78 -21.58 7.38
CA ASP A 130 -12.92 -22.43 6.20
C ASP A 130 -11.87 -22.14 5.10
N ASP A 131 -10.67 -21.69 5.51
CA ASP A 131 -9.57 -21.33 4.61
C ASP A 131 -9.93 -20.26 3.55
N ARG A 132 -10.95 -19.43 3.80
CA ARG A 132 -11.47 -18.44 2.86
C ARG A 132 -10.58 -17.20 2.77
N TYR A 133 -9.37 -17.39 2.26
CA TYR A 133 -8.40 -16.34 2.04
C TYR A 133 -7.51 -16.61 0.82
N PHE A 134 -6.76 -15.60 0.43
CA PHE A 134 -5.70 -15.69 -0.55
C PHE A 134 -4.33 -15.60 0.13
N ASP A 135 -3.40 -16.49 -0.26
CA ASP A 135 -1.99 -16.25 -0.07
C ASP A 135 -1.45 -15.47 -1.26
N VAL A 136 -0.94 -14.29 -1.01
CA VAL A 136 -0.37 -13.41 -2.05
C VAL A 136 1.13 -13.28 -1.79
N PHE A 137 1.93 -13.92 -2.64
CA PHE A 137 3.38 -13.83 -2.61
C PHE A 137 3.86 -12.71 -3.52
N VAL A 138 4.79 -11.90 -3.04
CA VAL A 138 5.50 -10.91 -3.84
C VAL A 138 6.99 -11.22 -3.74
N GLU A 139 7.61 -11.43 -4.89
CA GLU A 139 9.04 -11.72 -5.00
C GLU A 139 9.70 -10.62 -5.81
N TYR A 140 10.84 -10.16 -5.31
CA TYR A 140 11.70 -9.19 -5.96
C TYR A 140 13.04 -9.84 -6.24
N ALA A 141 13.54 -9.68 -7.45
CA ALA A 141 14.86 -10.13 -7.83
C ALA A 141 15.55 -9.03 -8.65
N LYS A 142 16.78 -8.70 -8.32
CA LYS A 142 17.59 -7.76 -9.11
C LYS A 142 18.32 -8.51 -10.20
N ASP A 143 18.14 -8.07 -11.44
CA ASP A 143 19.02 -8.44 -12.55
C ASP A 143 20.32 -7.60 -12.49
N ASP A 144 20.19 -6.30 -12.18
CA ASP A 144 21.32 -5.44 -11.80
C ASP A 144 20.91 -4.39 -10.75
N ALA A 145 21.72 -3.36 -10.54
CA ALA A 145 21.49 -2.35 -9.53
C ALA A 145 20.22 -1.51 -9.76
N GLU A 146 19.82 -1.36 -11.02
CA GLU A 146 18.68 -0.51 -11.44
C GLU A 146 17.58 -1.30 -12.16
N ASP A 147 17.74 -2.63 -12.30
CA ASP A 147 16.75 -3.50 -12.90
C ASP A 147 16.20 -4.49 -11.86
N ILE A 148 14.90 -4.36 -11.58
CA ILE A 148 14.18 -5.17 -10.58
C ILE A 148 13.03 -5.92 -11.26
N LEU A 149 13.11 -7.24 -11.19
CA LEU A 149 12.02 -8.12 -11.58
C LEU A 149 11.05 -8.34 -10.41
N VAL A 150 9.77 -8.25 -10.69
CA VAL A 150 8.71 -8.45 -9.70
C VAL A 150 7.83 -9.61 -10.14
N ARG A 151 7.63 -10.60 -9.26
CA ARG A 151 6.68 -11.69 -9.47
C ARG A 151 5.63 -11.69 -8.37
N ILE A 152 4.36 -11.59 -8.75
CA ILE A 152 3.22 -11.67 -7.86
C ILE A 152 2.50 -12.98 -8.14
N THR A 153 2.31 -13.81 -7.09
CA THR A 153 1.61 -15.11 -7.19
C THR A 153 0.51 -15.17 -6.15
N ALA A 154 -0.72 -15.34 -6.58
CA ALA A 154 -1.87 -15.46 -5.69
C ALA A 154 -2.41 -16.90 -5.70
N PHE A 155 -2.66 -17.44 -4.51
CA PHE A 155 -3.30 -18.74 -4.33
C PHE A 155 -4.62 -18.55 -3.60
N ASN A 156 -5.71 -18.98 -4.21
CA ASN A 156 -6.97 -19.13 -3.52
C ASN A 156 -6.89 -20.37 -2.60
N ARG A 157 -7.00 -20.15 -1.30
CA ARG A 157 -7.00 -21.25 -0.31
C ARG A 157 -8.40 -21.76 -0.02
N GLY A 158 -9.42 -20.94 -0.30
CA GLY A 158 -10.81 -21.33 -0.09
C GLY A 158 -11.29 -22.42 -1.03
N PRO A 159 -12.38 -23.10 -0.66
CA PRO A 159 -12.91 -24.24 -1.41
C PRO A 159 -13.60 -23.83 -2.73
N GLU A 160 -13.92 -22.56 -2.91
CA GLU A 160 -14.67 -22.05 -4.05
C GLU A 160 -13.86 -21.01 -4.82
N ALA A 161 -14.24 -20.78 -6.07
CA ALA A 161 -13.70 -19.66 -6.85
C ALA A 161 -14.04 -18.33 -6.18
N ALA A 162 -13.07 -17.43 -6.09
CA ALA A 162 -13.25 -16.11 -5.52
C ALA A 162 -12.52 -15.06 -6.35
N GLU A 163 -13.10 -13.88 -6.41
CA GLU A 163 -12.55 -12.75 -7.14
C GLU A 163 -11.38 -12.12 -6.39
N LEU A 164 -10.34 -11.77 -7.14
CA LEU A 164 -9.20 -11.02 -6.62
C LEU A 164 -8.63 -10.12 -7.71
N HIS A 165 -8.57 -8.82 -7.44
CA HIS A 165 -7.87 -7.84 -8.24
C HIS A 165 -6.49 -7.60 -7.66
N LEU A 166 -5.47 -7.72 -8.50
CA LEU A 166 -4.09 -7.37 -8.20
C LEU A 166 -3.77 -6.06 -8.91
N LEU A 167 -3.38 -5.04 -8.15
CA LEU A 167 -3.08 -3.70 -8.65
C LEU A 167 -1.64 -3.32 -8.28
N PRO A 168 -0.63 -3.77 -9.04
CA PRO A 168 0.74 -3.29 -8.89
C PRO A 168 0.75 -1.78 -9.10
N THR A 169 1.22 -1.03 -8.10
CA THR A 169 1.09 0.42 -8.06
C THR A 169 2.47 1.07 -8.02
N LEU A 170 2.72 1.94 -8.98
CA LEU A 170 3.93 2.77 -9.06
C LEU A 170 3.55 4.23 -8.80
N TRP A 171 4.29 4.91 -7.92
CA TRP A 171 4.05 6.32 -7.66
C TRP A 171 5.34 7.05 -7.30
N PHE A 172 5.32 8.37 -7.46
CA PHE A 172 6.33 9.23 -6.86
C PHE A 172 5.84 9.74 -5.51
N ARG A 173 6.70 9.67 -4.49
CA ARG A 173 6.45 10.30 -3.21
C ARG A 173 6.13 11.77 -3.42
N ASN A 174 4.99 12.23 -2.90
CA ASN A 174 4.61 13.62 -3.02
C ASN A 174 5.40 14.48 -2.03
N ASP A 175 6.48 15.07 -2.51
CA ASP A 175 7.26 16.09 -1.81
C ASP A 175 7.09 17.50 -2.41
N TRP A 176 6.38 17.60 -3.53
CA TRP A 176 6.17 18.89 -4.22
C TRP A 176 5.07 19.75 -3.60
N ALA A 177 4.12 19.17 -2.87
CA ALA A 177 3.04 19.93 -2.23
C ALA A 177 3.51 20.74 -1.01
N THR A 178 4.60 20.36 -0.36
CA THR A 178 5.13 20.99 0.86
C THR A 178 6.18 22.06 0.60
N TRP A 179 6.77 22.09 -0.59
CA TRP A 179 7.90 22.97 -0.91
C TRP A 179 7.49 24.40 -1.30
N ILE A 180 6.21 24.72 -1.34
CA ILE A 180 5.70 26.04 -1.72
C ILE A 180 6.18 27.16 -0.77
N ALA A 181 6.58 26.82 0.45
CA ALA A 181 6.96 27.80 1.47
C ALA A 181 8.44 28.23 1.48
N GLU A 182 9.35 27.41 0.93
CA GLU A 182 10.79 27.65 1.10
C GLU A 182 11.53 28.11 -0.16
N SER A 183 10.94 27.99 -1.33
CA SER A 183 11.53 28.51 -2.57
C SER A 183 10.46 29.14 -3.45
N ASN A 184 10.75 30.32 -4.02
CA ASN A 184 9.90 31.01 -5.00
C ASN A 184 9.74 30.26 -6.34
N ARG A 185 10.02 28.97 -6.38
CA ARG A 185 9.93 28.14 -7.58
C ARG A 185 9.21 26.84 -7.23
N ALA A 186 8.04 26.64 -7.84
CA ALA A 186 7.35 25.35 -7.75
C ALA A 186 8.31 24.23 -8.18
N PRO A 187 8.46 23.16 -7.40
CA PRO A 187 9.25 22.01 -7.82
C PRO A 187 8.62 21.42 -9.09
N GLU A 188 9.47 20.97 -9.99
CA GLU A 188 9.04 20.24 -11.18
C GLU A 188 8.39 18.92 -10.71
N GLN A 189 7.13 18.72 -11.07
CA GLN A 189 6.41 17.50 -10.72
C GLN A 189 6.92 16.35 -11.58
N PRO A 190 7.19 15.18 -10.98
CA PRO A 190 7.52 13.99 -11.73
C PRO A 190 6.31 13.50 -12.54
N ASN A 191 6.56 12.68 -13.54
CA ASN A 191 5.52 12.25 -14.48
C ASN A 191 5.54 10.75 -14.72
N LEU A 192 4.35 10.16 -14.77
CA LEU A 192 4.10 8.80 -15.21
C LEU A 192 3.25 8.83 -16.49
N ARG A 193 3.69 8.19 -17.54
CA ARG A 193 2.96 8.15 -18.82
C ARG A 193 3.07 6.78 -19.48
N GLN A 194 1.99 6.33 -20.07
CA GLN A 194 2.03 5.12 -20.91
C GLN A 194 2.91 5.35 -22.13
N ILE A 195 3.71 4.37 -22.46
CA ILE A 195 4.56 4.34 -23.65
C ILE A 195 4.28 3.10 -24.49
N LYS A 196 4.77 3.10 -25.73
CA LYS A 196 4.70 1.92 -26.59
C LYS A 196 5.56 0.80 -26.01
N ALA A 197 5.00 -0.38 -25.93
CA ALA A 197 5.65 -1.57 -25.41
C ALA A 197 5.74 -2.67 -26.50
N ALA A 198 6.44 -3.74 -26.21
CA ALA A 198 6.44 -4.96 -27.02
C ALA A 198 5.05 -5.61 -27.02
N ALA A 199 4.75 -6.43 -28.02
CA ALA A 199 3.50 -7.18 -28.07
C ALA A 199 3.36 -8.08 -26.82
N GLY A 200 2.17 -8.09 -26.23
CA GLY A 200 1.90 -8.85 -25.01
C GLY A 200 2.43 -8.21 -23.72
N THR A 201 2.81 -6.93 -23.75
CA THR A 201 3.21 -6.17 -22.56
C THR A 201 2.59 -4.77 -22.57
N VAL A 202 2.51 -4.15 -21.40
CA VAL A 202 2.23 -2.71 -21.24
C VAL A 202 3.42 -2.06 -20.55
N ALA A 203 3.67 -0.78 -20.85
CA ALA A 203 4.79 -0.05 -20.25
C ALA A 203 4.44 1.38 -19.89
N VAL A 204 5.05 1.85 -18.82
CA VAL A 204 4.95 3.21 -18.28
C VAL A 204 6.34 3.79 -18.12
N ALA A 205 6.58 4.96 -18.70
CA ALA A 205 7.77 5.75 -18.42
C ALA A 205 7.52 6.55 -17.13
N ALA A 206 8.49 6.48 -16.22
CA ALA A 206 8.52 7.22 -14.98
C ALA A 206 9.67 8.21 -15.03
N THR A 207 9.39 9.51 -15.09
CA THR A 207 10.40 10.56 -15.25
C THR A 207 10.46 11.43 -14.02
N HIS A 208 11.65 11.56 -13.43
CA HIS A 208 11.91 12.40 -12.28
C HIS A 208 13.21 13.16 -12.43
N ARG A 209 13.21 14.45 -12.04
CA ARG A 209 14.37 15.34 -12.21
C ARG A 209 15.70 14.83 -11.65
N LEU A 210 15.66 14.14 -10.51
CA LEU A 210 16.86 13.63 -9.83
C LEU A 210 17.17 12.18 -10.16
N LEU A 211 16.14 11.36 -10.46
CA LEU A 211 16.32 9.94 -10.73
C LEU A 211 16.53 9.64 -12.22
N GLY A 212 16.18 10.60 -13.11
CA GLY A 212 16.17 10.34 -14.54
C GLY A 212 14.89 9.66 -15.02
N GLU A 213 15.00 8.75 -15.96
CA GLU A 213 13.89 8.02 -16.55
C GLU A 213 14.00 6.52 -16.25
N PHE A 214 12.91 5.96 -15.71
CA PHE A 214 12.72 4.54 -15.51
C PHE A 214 11.56 4.03 -16.37
N THR A 215 11.57 2.75 -16.65
CA THR A 215 10.46 2.07 -17.32
C THR A 215 9.88 0.99 -16.43
N PHE A 216 8.59 1.07 -16.17
CA PHE A 216 7.83 -0.01 -15.54
C PHE A 216 7.13 -0.80 -16.64
N SER A 217 7.33 -2.10 -16.69
CA SER A 217 6.70 -2.99 -17.66
C SER A 217 5.93 -4.08 -16.97
N CYS A 218 4.76 -4.43 -17.51
CA CYS A 218 3.95 -5.52 -17.01
C CYS A 218 3.61 -6.47 -18.18
N GLU A 219 3.78 -7.78 -17.95
CA GLU A 219 3.35 -8.80 -18.91
C GLU A 219 1.82 -8.82 -19.02
N GLY A 220 1.32 -9.06 -20.21
CA GLY A 220 -0.10 -9.08 -20.54
C GLY A 220 -0.62 -7.74 -21.08
N GLU A 221 -1.80 -7.81 -21.69
CA GLU A 221 -2.55 -6.64 -22.15
C GLU A 221 -3.53 -6.22 -21.04
N VAL A 222 -3.01 -5.52 -20.02
CA VAL A 222 -3.79 -5.07 -18.87
C VAL A 222 -4.13 -3.59 -18.97
N PRO A 223 -5.31 -3.15 -18.49
CA PRO A 223 -5.63 -1.73 -18.44
C PRO A 223 -4.73 -1.01 -17.43
N LEU A 224 -4.28 0.17 -17.79
CA LEU A 224 -3.53 1.06 -16.91
C LEU A 224 -4.48 2.11 -16.32
N LEU A 225 -4.36 2.32 -15.02
CA LEU A 225 -5.10 3.36 -14.30
C LEU A 225 -4.11 4.45 -13.87
N PHE A 226 -4.42 5.70 -14.17
CA PHE A 226 -3.61 6.84 -13.76
C PHE A 226 -4.41 7.74 -12.84
N THR A 227 -3.77 8.17 -11.76
CA THR A 227 -4.34 9.11 -10.79
C THR A 227 -3.29 10.15 -10.42
N ASP A 228 -3.74 11.31 -9.96
CA ASP A 228 -2.85 12.29 -9.38
C ASP A 228 -2.53 11.91 -7.93
N ASN A 229 -1.25 11.95 -7.56
CA ASN A 229 -0.86 11.79 -6.17
C ASN A 229 -1.05 13.11 -5.39
N THR A 230 -2.31 13.54 -5.26
CA THR A 230 -2.73 14.75 -4.55
C THR A 230 -3.74 14.40 -3.46
N THR A 231 -3.75 15.19 -2.40
CA THR A 231 -4.74 15.02 -1.32
C THR A 231 -6.14 15.38 -1.83
N ASN A 232 -7.11 14.49 -1.62
CA ASN A 232 -8.52 14.75 -1.90
C ASN A 232 -9.13 15.62 -0.78
N ASN A 233 -8.95 16.92 -0.91
CA ASN A 233 -9.38 17.88 0.10
C ASN A 233 -10.90 17.90 0.28
N ASP A 234 -11.67 17.72 -0.79
CA ASP A 234 -13.14 17.70 -0.72
C ASP A 234 -13.66 16.59 0.18
N ARG A 235 -12.96 15.45 0.21
CA ARG A 235 -13.31 14.33 1.07
C ARG A 235 -12.83 14.51 2.52
N LEU A 236 -11.63 15.04 2.72
CA LEU A 236 -11.02 15.16 4.04
C LEU A 236 -11.49 16.38 4.81
N PHE A 237 -11.81 17.46 4.11
CA PHE A 237 -12.15 18.77 4.68
C PHE A 237 -13.38 19.36 3.98
N PRO A 238 -14.54 18.68 4.04
CA PRO A 238 -15.73 19.13 3.32
C PRO A 238 -16.16 20.51 3.81
N GLY A 239 -16.23 21.46 2.88
CA GLY A 239 -16.67 22.84 3.15
C GLY A 239 -15.59 23.81 3.62
N GLN A 240 -14.33 23.46 3.46
CA GLN A 240 -13.22 24.41 3.64
C GLN A 240 -12.78 25.03 2.32
#